data_3f4112b99fb63b09561023ea0c179ec3
#
_entry.id   3f4112b99fb63b09561023ea0c179ec3
#
_cell.length_a   1.000
_cell.length_b   1.000
_cell.length_c   1.000
_cell.angle_alpha   90.00
_cell.angle_beta   90.00
_cell.angle_gamma   90.00
#
_symmetry.space_group_name_H-M   'P 1'
#
loop_
_entity.id
_entity.type
_entity.pdbx_description
1 polymer ?
#
loop_
_entity_poly.entity_id
_entity_poly.type
_entity_poly.pdbx_seq_one_letter_code
_entity_poly.pdbx_strand_id
1 'polypeptide(L)'
;MCQRSKGTLIVTAALELSTNQITHFYSPAKNTSEMVKLLHRLVDAYADQKCIYFSWDVASWHASKALYARVREINMKGNGCPQVKLVPLPSSAQFLNVIESVFSGMARAIIHNSDFPSLEAAKEAIDKYFADRNEQFSKFPKPAGQKIWGIERVPSEFSVSHNCKDPKYR
;
A
#
# COMPACT_ATOMS: atom_id res chain seq x y z
N MET A 1 -7.75 11.66 -30.97
CA MET A 1 -8.99 11.20 -30.29
C MET A 1 -8.93 11.65 -28.85
N CYS A 2 -9.96 12.35 -28.36
CA CYS A 2 -10.04 12.72 -26.94
C CYS A 2 -10.48 11.50 -26.14
N GLN A 3 -9.64 11.02 -25.24
CA GLN A 3 -9.97 9.90 -24.36
C GLN A 3 -11.00 10.39 -23.33
N ARG A 4 -12.20 9.81 -23.32
CA ARG A 4 -13.24 10.15 -22.33
C ARG A 4 -13.02 9.32 -21.07
N SER A 5 -13.03 9.98 -19.90
CA SER A 5 -13.01 9.29 -18.62
C SER A 5 -14.25 8.41 -18.46
N LYS A 6 -14.05 7.12 -18.12
CA LYS A 6 -15.14 6.14 -17.86
C LYS A 6 -15.48 6.06 -16.36
N GLY A 7 -14.91 6.93 -15.55
CA GLY A 7 -15.14 6.99 -14.10
C GLY A 7 -13.85 7.11 -13.29
N THR A 8 -14.00 7.08 -11.96
CA THR A 8 -12.89 7.11 -11.01
C THR A 8 -12.94 5.87 -10.13
N LEU A 9 -11.82 5.18 -10.00
CA LEU A 9 -11.65 4.03 -9.14
C LEU A 9 -10.67 4.38 -8.00
N ILE A 10 -11.10 4.19 -6.76
CA ILE A 10 -10.27 4.39 -5.59
C ILE A 10 -9.94 3.04 -4.99
N VAL A 11 -8.66 2.70 -4.96
CA VAL A 11 -8.14 1.49 -4.33
C VAL A 11 -7.57 1.88 -2.97
N THR A 12 -8.12 1.31 -1.90
CA THR A 12 -7.57 1.40 -0.55
C THR A 12 -6.84 0.10 -0.25
N ALA A 13 -5.57 0.19 0.14
CA ALA A 13 -4.75 -1.00 0.36
C ALA A 13 -3.77 -0.83 1.52
N ALA A 14 -3.35 -1.95 2.09
CA ALA A 14 -2.25 -2.07 3.04
C ALA A 14 -1.24 -3.10 2.55
N LEU A 15 0.04 -2.83 2.77
CA LEU A 15 1.15 -3.73 2.51
C LEU A 15 1.69 -4.26 3.84
N GLU A 16 1.65 -5.56 4.05
CA GLU A 16 2.37 -6.19 5.14
C GLU A 16 3.87 -6.27 4.79
N LEU A 17 4.70 -5.61 5.59
CA LEU A 17 6.14 -5.50 5.29
C LEU A 17 6.90 -6.81 5.49
N SER A 18 6.47 -7.67 6.41
CA SER A 18 7.16 -8.92 6.72
C SER A 18 6.99 -9.99 5.64
N THR A 19 5.81 -10.11 5.07
CA THR A 19 5.45 -11.11 4.06
C THR A 19 5.29 -10.54 2.66
N ASN A 20 5.29 -9.22 2.53
CA ASN A 20 5.07 -8.50 1.27
C ASN A 20 3.68 -8.75 0.65
N GLN A 21 2.68 -9.06 1.50
CA GLN A 21 1.31 -9.32 1.09
C GLN A 21 0.50 -8.03 1.01
N ILE A 22 -0.39 -7.92 0.04
CA ILE A 22 -1.31 -6.80 -0.14
C ILE A 22 -2.72 -7.21 0.31
N THR A 23 -3.31 -6.40 1.17
CA THR A 23 -4.76 -6.39 1.43
C THR A 23 -5.35 -5.16 0.79
N HIS A 24 -6.40 -5.30 -0.03
CA HIS A 24 -7.02 -4.17 -0.70
C HIS A 24 -8.54 -4.28 -0.80
N PHE A 25 -9.19 -3.16 -1.10
CA PHE A 25 -10.60 -3.07 -1.48
C PHE A 25 -10.87 -1.75 -2.22
N TYR A 26 -12.04 -1.66 -2.84
CA TYR A 26 -12.46 -0.46 -3.56
C TYR A 26 -13.27 0.45 -2.65
N SER A 27 -12.89 1.71 -2.59
CA SER A 27 -13.52 2.73 -1.75
C SER A 27 -14.34 3.71 -2.58
N PRO A 28 -15.49 4.17 -2.07
CA PRO A 28 -16.27 5.22 -2.73
C PRO A 28 -15.65 6.61 -2.59
N ALA A 29 -14.81 6.81 -1.56
CA ALA A 29 -14.18 8.09 -1.26
C ALA A 29 -12.84 7.92 -0.55
N LYS A 30 -11.98 8.94 -0.61
CA LYS A 30 -10.76 9.04 0.19
C LYS A 30 -11.08 9.75 1.50
N ASN A 31 -11.38 9.01 2.56
CA ASN A 31 -11.79 9.58 3.85
C ASN A 31 -11.42 8.67 5.02
N THR A 32 -11.60 9.20 6.23
CA THR A 32 -11.32 8.48 7.48
C THR A 32 -12.16 7.20 7.66
N SER A 33 -13.39 7.18 7.16
CA SER A 33 -14.26 5.99 7.25
C SER A 33 -13.64 4.78 6.55
N GLU A 34 -13.06 4.99 5.38
CA GLU A 34 -12.39 3.94 4.63
C GLU A 34 -11.08 3.48 5.30
N MET A 35 -10.37 4.41 5.97
CA MET A 35 -9.20 4.05 6.80
C MET A 35 -9.61 3.19 8.01
N VAL A 36 -10.71 3.54 8.68
CA VAL A 36 -11.25 2.73 9.79
C VAL A 36 -11.67 1.35 9.29
N LYS A 37 -12.28 1.27 8.11
CA LYS A 37 -12.64 -0.01 7.47
C LYS A 37 -11.41 -0.86 7.13
N LEU A 38 -10.33 -0.23 6.62
CA LEU A 38 -9.05 -0.92 6.40
C LEU A 38 -8.48 -1.45 7.71
N LEU A 39 -8.45 -0.61 8.76
CA LEU A 39 -7.98 -1.02 10.08
C LEU A 39 -8.74 -2.24 10.61
N HIS A 40 -10.08 -2.27 10.50
CA HIS A 40 -10.87 -3.43 10.91
C HIS A 40 -10.49 -4.69 10.16
N ARG A 41 -10.37 -4.61 8.83
CA ARG A 41 -9.94 -5.75 8.01
C ARG A 41 -8.58 -6.30 8.43
N LEU A 42 -7.64 -5.41 8.77
CA LEU A 42 -6.32 -5.83 9.24
C LEU A 42 -6.39 -6.46 10.63
N VAL A 43 -7.17 -5.90 11.56
CA VAL A 43 -7.36 -6.47 12.89
C VAL A 43 -7.98 -7.87 12.82
N ASP A 44 -8.97 -8.06 11.95
CA ASP A 44 -9.62 -9.36 11.74
C ASP A 44 -8.66 -10.37 11.06
N ALA A 45 -7.92 -9.92 10.05
CA ALA A 45 -6.98 -10.78 9.31
C ALA A 45 -5.77 -11.22 10.14
N TYR A 46 -5.36 -10.41 11.12
CA TYR A 46 -4.20 -10.63 11.99
C TYR A 46 -4.61 -10.83 13.46
N ALA A 47 -5.78 -11.40 13.70
CA ALA A 47 -6.33 -11.61 15.06
C ALA A 47 -5.43 -12.48 15.95
N ASP A 48 -4.62 -13.36 15.36
CA ASP A 48 -3.64 -14.22 16.03
C ASP A 48 -2.34 -13.49 16.43
N GLN A 49 -2.13 -12.28 15.94
CA GLN A 49 -0.92 -11.50 16.21
C GLN A 49 -1.04 -10.75 17.54
N LYS A 50 0.08 -10.54 18.23
CA LYS A 50 0.12 -9.76 19.46
C LYS A 50 -0.02 -8.26 19.23
N CYS A 51 0.54 -7.77 18.12
CA CYS A 51 0.59 -6.34 17.84
C CYS A 51 0.65 -6.08 16.33
N ILE A 52 -0.09 -5.04 15.88
CA ILE A 52 -0.04 -4.50 14.54
C ILE A 52 0.54 -3.09 14.61
N TYR A 53 1.64 -2.84 13.90
CA TYR A 53 2.17 -1.51 13.67
C TYR A 53 1.56 -0.98 12.38
N PHE A 54 0.69 0.01 12.47
CA PHE A 54 -0.03 0.58 11.35
C PHE A 54 0.58 1.92 10.96
N SER A 55 1.19 1.99 9.78
CA SER A 55 1.91 3.14 9.27
C SER A 55 1.26 3.68 8.00
N TRP A 56 1.29 5.00 7.79
CA TRP A 56 0.77 5.69 6.61
C TRP A 56 1.49 7.01 6.37
N ASP A 57 1.30 7.59 5.19
CA ASP A 57 1.77 8.93 4.85
C ASP A 57 0.98 10.05 5.56
N VAL A 58 1.45 11.29 5.45
CA VAL A 58 0.94 12.45 6.21
C VAL A 58 -0.36 13.04 5.62
N ALA A 59 -1.13 12.31 4.81
CA ALA A 59 -2.41 12.84 4.35
C ALA A 59 -3.34 13.14 5.55
N SER A 60 -3.90 14.35 5.61
CA SER A 60 -4.64 14.86 6.76
C SER A 60 -5.84 14.00 7.19
N TRP A 61 -6.46 13.28 6.26
CA TRP A 61 -7.57 12.36 6.52
C TRP A 61 -7.13 11.02 7.13
N HIS A 62 -5.84 10.68 7.07
CA HIS A 62 -5.26 9.50 7.72
C HIS A 62 -5.10 9.70 9.24
N ALA A 63 -4.84 10.92 9.70
CA ALA A 63 -4.55 11.24 11.10
C ALA A 63 -5.78 11.83 11.83
N SER A 64 -6.98 11.36 11.54
CA SER A 64 -8.20 11.92 12.13
C SER A 64 -8.42 11.46 13.58
N LYS A 65 -9.08 12.31 14.39
CA LYS A 65 -9.49 11.98 15.76
C LYS A 65 -10.32 10.69 15.82
N ALA A 66 -11.12 10.41 14.78
CA ALA A 66 -11.94 9.20 14.70
C ALA A 66 -11.10 7.93 14.56
N LEU A 67 -10.03 7.95 13.78
CA LEU A 67 -9.11 6.82 13.67
C LEU A 67 -8.43 6.52 15.02
N TYR A 68 -7.92 7.56 15.69
CA TYR A 68 -7.29 7.41 17.01
C TYR A 68 -8.29 6.88 18.07
N ALA A 69 -9.53 7.39 18.07
CA ALA A 69 -10.57 6.89 18.96
C ALA A 69 -10.86 5.40 18.70
N ARG A 70 -10.96 5.01 17.42
CA ARG A 70 -11.22 3.62 17.06
C ARG A 70 -10.09 2.67 17.45
N VAL A 71 -8.84 3.08 17.26
CA VAL A 71 -7.68 2.31 17.72
C VAL A 71 -7.71 2.13 19.25
N ARG A 72 -8.05 3.17 19.98
CA ARG A 72 -8.21 3.09 21.44
C ARG A 72 -9.29 2.08 21.86
N GLU A 73 -10.45 2.10 21.19
CA GLU A 73 -11.53 1.14 21.44
C GLU A 73 -11.09 -0.31 21.16
N ILE A 74 -10.36 -0.55 20.05
CA ILE A 74 -9.83 -1.88 19.71
C ILE A 74 -8.86 -2.34 20.81
N ASN A 75 -7.94 -1.48 21.21
CA ASN A 75 -6.93 -1.80 22.23
C ASN A 75 -7.54 -2.04 23.63
N MET A 76 -8.68 -1.42 23.93
CA MET A 76 -9.40 -1.64 25.19
C MET A 76 -10.15 -2.98 25.25
N LYS A 77 -10.49 -3.58 24.11
CA LYS A 77 -11.19 -4.88 24.10
C LYS A 77 -10.35 -6.02 24.65
N GLY A 78 -9.03 -5.90 24.62
CA GLY A 78 -8.10 -6.86 25.22
C GLY A 78 -8.12 -8.23 24.54
N ASN A 79 -8.53 -9.26 25.25
CA ASN A 79 -8.42 -10.65 24.81
C ASN A 79 -9.01 -10.92 23.42
N GLY A 80 -8.19 -11.47 22.52
CA GLY A 80 -8.62 -11.90 21.19
C GLY A 80 -8.47 -10.84 20.08
N CYS A 81 -7.90 -9.67 20.39
CA CYS A 81 -7.57 -8.65 19.38
C CYS A 81 -6.10 -8.26 19.48
N PRO A 82 -5.40 -8.05 18.36
CA PRO A 82 -4.03 -7.53 18.38
C PRO A 82 -4.02 -6.09 18.89
N GLN A 83 -2.97 -5.73 19.62
CA GLN A 83 -2.74 -4.35 19.99
C GLN A 83 -2.35 -3.54 18.75
N VAL A 84 -3.05 -2.47 18.45
CA VAL A 84 -2.74 -1.59 17.31
C VAL A 84 -1.88 -0.42 17.77
N LYS A 85 -0.73 -0.24 17.14
CA LYS A 85 0.18 0.90 17.33
C LYS A 85 0.23 1.73 16.06
N LEU A 86 -0.11 3.00 16.18
CA LEU A 86 -0.08 3.94 15.07
C LEU A 86 1.32 4.54 14.92
N VAL A 87 1.88 4.44 13.72
CA VAL A 87 3.24 4.90 13.38
C VAL A 87 3.18 5.73 12.11
N PRO A 88 2.68 6.99 12.17
CA PRO A 88 2.64 7.85 11.00
C PRO A 88 4.05 8.16 10.50
N LEU A 89 4.24 8.16 9.19
CA LEU A 89 5.50 8.54 8.57
C LEU A 89 5.74 10.05 8.72
N PRO A 90 7.00 10.50 8.86
CA PRO A 90 7.33 11.92 8.86
C PRO A 90 6.93 12.61 7.54
N SER A 91 6.55 13.87 7.60
CA SER A 91 6.05 14.65 6.45
C SER A 91 7.02 14.77 5.27
N SER A 92 8.32 14.65 5.51
CA SER A 92 9.36 14.71 4.48
C SER A 92 9.87 13.34 4.05
N ALA A 93 9.33 12.25 4.58
CA ALA A 93 9.82 10.90 4.39
C ALA A 93 8.87 10.01 3.56
N GLN A 94 8.27 10.57 2.51
CA GLN A 94 7.37 9.84 1.59
C GLN A 94 8.05 8.62 0.95
N PHE A 95 9.38 8.66 0.76
CA PHE A 95 10.16 7.53 0.25
C PHE A 95 10.11 6.30 1.16
N LEU A 96 9.74 6.45 2.44
CA LEU A 96 9.52 5.34 3.37
C LEU A 96 8.18 4.63 3.13
N ASN A 97 7.29 5.20 2.31
CA ASN A 97 6.01 4.60 1.98
C ASN A 97 6.17 3.51 0.91
N VAL A 98 6.57 2.32 1.33
CA VAL A 98 6.91 1.19 0.44
C VAL A 98 5.76 0.80 -0.49
N ILE A 99 4.50 0.97 -0.06
CA ILE A 99 3.32 0.61 -0.85
C ILE A 99 3.23 1.42 -2.17
N GLU A 100 3.81 2.62 -2.23
CA GLU A 100 3.85 3.41 -3.46
C GLU A 100 4.60 2.68 -4.59
N SER A 101 5.65 1.93 -4.25
CA SER A 101 6.39 1.11 -5.22
C SER A 101 5.51 -0.01 -5.79
N VAL A 102 4.62 -0.58 -4.98
CA VAL A 102 3.66 -1.60 -5.41
C VAL A 102 2.63 -1.00 -6.35
N PHE A 103 2.05 0.16 -6.01
CA PHE A 103 1.13 0.87 -6.91
C PHE A 103 1.79 1.31 -8.22
N SER A 104 3.04 1.76 -8.17
CA SER A 104 3.81 2.09 -9.37
C SER A 104 4.04 0.86 -10.25
N GLY A 105 4.30 -0.29 -9.65
CA GLY A 105 4.42 -1.57 -10.36
C GLY A 105 3.09 -1.97 -11.01
N MET A 106 1.99 -1.91 -10.27
CA MET A 106 0.64 -2.16 -10.77
C MET A 106 0.29 -1.22 -11.94
N ALA A 107 0.52 0.07 -11.78
CA ALA A 107 0.21 1.04 -12.83
C ALA A 107 0.97 0.75 -14.12
N ARG A 108 2.26 0.41 -14.04
CA ARG A 108 3.05 0.03 -15.23
C ARG A 108 2.56 -1.27 -15.86
N ALA A 109 2.15 -2.25 -15.06
CA ALA A 109 1.76 -3.56 -15.55
C ALA A 109 0.38 -3.57 -16.21
N ILE A 110 -0.60 -2.83 -15.66
CA ILE A 110 -2.00 -2.98 -16.05
C ILE A 110 -2.74 -1.67 -16.34
N ILE A 111 -2.21 -0.50 -15.96
CA ILE A 111 -2.91 0.78 -16.17
C ILE A 111 -2.35 1.54 -17.37
N HIS A 112 -1.01 1.64 -17.46
CA HIS A 112 -0.39 2.40 -18.54
C HIS A 112 -0.72 1.76 -19.90
N ASN A 113 -1.17 2.59 -20.85
CA ASN A 113 -1.59 2.17 -22.21
C ASN A 113 -2.76 1.18 -22.25
N SER A 114 -3.55 1.07 -21.17
CA SER A 114 -4.77 0.25 -21.16
C SER A 114 -5.99 1.09 -21.56
N ASP A 115 -6.97 0.43 -22.19
CA ASP A 115 -8.31 0.96 -22.44
C ASP A 115 -9.33 -0.05 -21.93
N PHE A 116 -9.58 -0.02 -20.62
CA PHE A 116 -10.57 -0.91 -20.02
C PHE A 116 -11.98 -0.59 -20.52
N PRO A 117 -12.77 -1.59 -20.94
CA PRO A 117 -14.12 -1.39 -21.43
C PRO A 117 -15.08 -0.89 -20.33
N SER A 118 -14.82 -1.26 -19.06
CA SER A 118 -15.64 -0.87 -17.90
C SER A 118 -14.79 -0.73 -16.63
N LEU A 119 -15.39 -0.17 -15.57
CA LEU A 119 -14.78 -0.14 -14.24
C LEU A 119 -14.59 -1.55 -13.65
N GLU A 120 -15.52 -2.46 -13.95
CA GLU A 120 -15.47 -3.85 -13.50
C GLU A 120 -14.26 -4.56 -14.12
N ALA A 121 -14.01 -4.40 -15.42
CA ALA A 121 -12.83 -4.96 -16.08
C ALA A 121 -11.53 -4.42 -15.49
N ALA A 122 -11.50 -3.13 -15.11
CA ALA A 122 -10.35 -2.55 -14.42
C ALA A 122 -10.15 -3.14 -13.02
N LYS A 123 -11.23 -3.37 -12.26
CA LYS A 123 -11.18 -4.03 -10.95
C LYS A 123 -10.65 -5.45 -11.07
N GLU A 124 -11.18 -6.24 -11.98
CA GLU A 124 -10.74 -7.63 -12.23
C GLU A 124 -9.24 -7.69 -12.55
N ALA A 125 -8.74 -6.77 -13.37
CA ALA A 125 -7.31 -6.71 -13.69
C ALA A 125 -6.45 -6.37 -12.46
N ILE A 126 -6.91 -5.44 -11.61
CA ILE A 126 -6.24 -5.06 -10.37
C ILE A 126 -6.27 -6.22 -9.36
N ASP A 127 -7.42 -6.85 -9.18
CA ASP A 127 -7.60 -7.99 -8.27
C ASP A 127 -6.69 -9.15 -8.67
N LYS A 128 -6.65 -9.48 -9.97
CA LYS A 128 -5.75 -10.49 -10.51
C LYS A 128 -4.28 -10.13 -10.26
N TYR A 129 -3.88 -8.90 -10.55
CA TYR A 129 -2.50 -8.45 -10.33
C TYR A 129 -2.07 -8.62 -8.86
N PHE A 130 -2.91 -8.22 -7.90
CA PHE A 130 -2.60 -8.36 -6.48
C PHE A 130 -2.65 -9.81 -6.02
N ALA A 131 -3.56 -10.64 -6.56
CA ALA A 131 -3.63 -12.06 -6.27
C ALA A 131 -2.35 -12.78 -6.75
N ASP A 132 -1.95 -12.58 -8.00
CA ASP A 132 -0.74 -13.17 -8.59
C ASP A 132 0.51 -12.74 -7.80
N ARG A 133 0.57 -11.46 -7.42
CA ARG A 133 1.66 -10.92 -6.62
C ARG A 133 1.71 -11.56 -5.23
N ASN A 134 0.59 -11.64 -4.55
CA ASN A 134 0.49 -12.27 -3.24
C ASN A 134 0.88 -13.75 -3.29
N GLU A 135 0.42 -14.48 -4.30
CA GLU A 135 0.81 -15.87 -4.53
C GLU A 135 2.31 -16.02 -4.75
N GLN A 136 2.92 -15.13 -5.54
CA GLN A 136 4.36 -15.13 -5.76
C GLN A 136 5.13 -14.97 -4.45
N PHE A 137 4.76 -13.99 -3.60
CA PHE A 137 5.42 -13.78 -2.31
C PHE A 137 5.06 -14.84 -1.25
N SER A 138 3.97 -15.58 -1.41
CA SER A 138 3.71 -16.76 -0.61
C SER A 138 4.64 -17.92 -0.98
N LYS A 139 4.92 -18.11 -2.28
CA LYS A 139 5.85 -19.16 -2.78
C LYS A 139 7.31 -18.79 -2.53
N PHE A 140 7.65 -17.52 -2.64
CA PHE A 140 9.02 -17.00 -2.50
C PHE A 140 9.01 -15.81 -1.50
N PRO A 141 8.94 -16.11 -0.19
CA PRO A 141 8.84 -15.08 0.84
C PRO A 141 10.02 -14.10 0.79
N LYS A 142 9.71 -12.82 0.68
CA LYS A 142 10.69 -11.74 0.74
C LYS A 142 10.07 -10.53 1.43
N PRO A 143 10.61 -10.05 2.56
CA PRO A 143 10.12 -8.84 3.20
C PRO A 143 10.17 -7.64 2.26
N ALA A 144 9.18 -6.74 2.40
CA ALA A 144 9.13 -5.51 1.65
C ALA A 144 10.05 -4.44 2.28
N GLY A 145 10.52 -3.50 1.46
CA GLY A 145 11.29 -2.35 1.94
C GLY A 145 12.74 -2.61 2.33
N GLN A 146 13.30 -3.77 2.04
CA GLN A 146 14.69 -4.11 2.40
C GLN A 146 15.71 -3.12 1.85
N LYS A 147 15.48 -2.55 0.68
CA LYS A 147 16.32 -1.51 0.07
C LYS A 147 16.28 -0.19 0.85
N ILE A 148 15.16 0.09 1.51
CA ILE A 148 14.94 1.31 2.29
C ILE A 148 15.48 1.14 3.70
N TRP A 149 15.24 -0.01 4.33
CA TRP A 149 15.58 -0.27 5.73
C TRP A 149 17.01 -0.77 5.95
N GLY A 150 17.83 -0.79 4.90
CA GLY A 150 19.26 -0.98 5.00
C GLY A 150 19.78 -2.43 5.07
N ILE A 151 18.93 -3.41 4.78
CA ILE A 151 19.34 -4.82 4.72
C ILE A 151 20.00 -5.14 3.37
N GLU A 152 19.48 -4.60 2.26
CA GLU A 152 20.14 -4.67 0.95
C GLU A 152 20.95 -3.38 0.73
N ARG A 153 22.26 -3.49 0.68
CA ARG A 153 23.10 -2.40 0.20
C ARG A 153 22.92 -2.30 -1.31
N VAL A 154 22.26 -1.24 -1.76
CA VAL A 154 22.28 -0.87 -3.17
C VAL A 154 23.60 -0.14 -3.40
N PRO A 155 24.47 -0.63 -4.29
CA PRO A 155 25.67 0.10 -4.65
C PRO A 155 25.27 1.50 -5.16
N SER A 156 25.94 2.53 -4.66
CA SER A 156 25.72 3.91 -5.10
C SER A 156 26.37 4.21 -6.46
N GLU A 157 26.77 3.18 -7.20
CA GLU A 157 27.34 3.31 -8.52
C GLU A 157 26.29 3.74 -9.53
N PHE A 158 26.53 4.88 -10.15
CA PHE A 158 25.75 5.35 -11.28
C PHE A 158 26.10 4.53 -12.51
N SER A 159 25.23 3.63 -12.93
CA SER A 159 25.35 3.04 -14.25
C SER A 159 24.55 3.86 -15.27
N VAL A 160 25.08 3.98 -16.48
CA VAL A 160 24.46 4.70 -17.60
C VAL A 160 23.03 4.22 -17.85
N SER A 161 22.74 2.93 -17.60
CA SER A 161 21.43 2.31 -17.84
C SER A 161 20.37 2.57 -16.75
N HIS A 162 20.75 3.09 -15.58
CA HIS A 162 19.85 3.21 -14.43
C HIS A 162 19.68 4.65 -13.92
N ASN A 163 20.34 5.61 -14.56
CA ASN A 163 20.41 6.97 -14.05
C ASN A 163 19.65 7.95 -14.95
N CYS A 164 18.54 8.48 -14.46
CA CYS A 164 17.86 9.60 -15.09
C CYS A 164 18.70 10.91 -15.11
N LYS A 165 19.83 10.94 -14.41
CA LYS A 165 20.82 12.04 -14.40
C LYS A 165 22.07 11.73 -15.22
N ASP A 166 21.97 10.81 -16.17
CA ASP A 166 23.06 10.51 -17.09
C ASP A 166 23.59 11.81 -17.73
N PRO A 167 24.92 12.06 -17.69
CA PRO A 167 25.53 13.27 -18.26
C PRO A 167 25.19 13.55 -19.71
N LYS A 168 24.86 12.53 -20.50
CA LYS A 168 24.44 12.70 -21.92
C LYS A 168 23.10 13.43 -22.10
N TYR A 169 22.31 13.58 -21.03
CA TYR A 169 21.01 14.27 -21.00
C TYR A 169 21.06 15.61 -20.23
N ARG A 170 22.26 16.10 -19.93
CA ARG A 170 22.48 17.41 -19.30
C ARG A 170 22.91 18.46 -20.31
#